data_30943b72feb1c3d92074879856a4db7c
#
_entry.id   30943b72feb1c3d92074879856a4db7c
#
_cell.length_a   1.000
_cell.length_b   1.000
_cell.length_c   1.000
_cell.angle_alpha   90.00
_cell.angle_beta   90.00
_cell.angle_gamma   90.00
#
_symmetry.space_group_name_H-M   'P 1'
#
loop_
_entity.id
_entity.type
_entity.pdbx_description
1 polymer ?
#
loop_
_entity_poly.entity_id
_entity_poly.type
_entity_poly.pdbx_seq_one_letter_code
_entity_poly.pdbx_strand_id
1 'polypeptide(L)'
;LVFVLDNYDSFTYNLVQYLGELGAEVEVRRNDQVTVADVEAMQPERIVISPGPCTPQDAGISIDLVRHFVGKVPVLGVCLGHQAIGAAFGGNIVRAANLMHGKTSAVVHDNKSIFQGLPIPMTATRYHSLIVEEKSLPPELEVSAWTTEKDGKRTIMGLRHRQHPVEGVQFHPESVLTDAGKKLVENFLAMVSSG
;
A
#
# COMPACT_ATOMS: atom_id res chain seq x y z
N LEU A 1 -12.20 -8.49 11.38
CA LEU A 1 -12.46 -8.38 9.96
C LEU A 1 -11.48 -7.44 9.29
N VAL A 2 -10.80 -7.91 8.25
CA VAL A 2 -9.98 -7.08 7.36
C VAL A 2 -10.81 -6.77 6.13
N PHE A 3 -11.03 -5.48 5.87
CA PHE A 3 -11.70 -5.04 4.65
C PHE A 3 -10.66 -4.84 3.55
N VAL A 4 -10.91 -5.41 2.38
CA VAL A 4 -10.07 -5.24 1.18
C VAL A 4 -10.88 -4.51 0.11
N LEU A 5 -10.42 -3.32 -0.28
CA LEU A 5 -10.97 -2.59 -1.42
C LEU A 5 -10.31 -3.11 -2.68
N ASP A 6 -11.10 -3.73 -3.56
CA ASP A 6 -10.63 -4.27 -4.83
C ASP A 6 -10.70 -3.18 -5.91
N ASN A 7 -9.57 -2.76 -6.40
CA ASN A 7 -9.45 -1.77 -7.47
C ASN A 7 -9.46 -2.41 -8.87
N TYR A 8 -10.21 -3.52 -9.03
CA TYR A 8 -10.33 -4.25 -10.32
C TYR A 8 -8.98 -4.80 -10.77
N ASP A 9 -8.26 -5.43 -9.84
CA ASP A 9 -6.93 -5.96 -10.09
C ASP A 9 -6.90 -7.48 -9.89
N SER A 10 -6.24 -8.17 -10.83
CA SER A 10 -6.11 -9.63 -10.76
C SER A 10 -5.26 -10.10 -9.57
N PHE A 11 -4.39 -9.25 -9.03
CA PHE A 11 -3.53 -9.59 -7.89
C PHE A 11 -4.24 -9.46 -6.54
N THR A 12 -5.44 -8.89 -6.50
CA THR A 12 -6.19 -8.72 -5.25
C THR A 12 -6.39 -10.05 -4.53
N TYR A 13 -6.70 -11.11 -5.26
CA TYR A 13 -6.93 -12.42 -4.66
C TYR A 13 -5.67 -13.02 -4.02
N ASN A 14 -4.48 -12.70 -4.54
CA ASN A 14 -3.22 -13.14 -3.91
C ASN A 14 -3.04 -12.46 -2.55
N LEU A 15 -3.39 -11.18 -2.43
CA LEU A 15 -3.40 -10.49 -1.13
C LEU A 15 -4.42 -11.12 -0.19
N VAL A 16 -5.62 -11.39 -0.67
CA VAL A 16 -6.70 -12.04 0.11
C VAL A 16 -6.24 -13.42 0.59
N GLN A 17 -5.55 -14.16 -0.27
CA GLN A 17 -5.02 -15.47 0.08
C GLN A 17 -3.98 -15.38 1.21
N TYR A 18 -3.05 -14.43 1.14
CA TYR A 18 -2.06 -14.21 2.19
C TYR A 18 -2.73 -13.87 3.52
N LEU A 19 -3.71 -12.95 3.47
CA LEU A 19 -4.46 -12.57 4.67
C LEU A 19 -5.19 -13.78 5.28
N GLY A 20 -5.86 -14.58 4.45
CA GLY A 20 -6.55 -15.78 4.89
C GLY A 20 -5.62 -16.83 5.48
N GLU A 21 -4.47 -17.07 4.85
CA GLU A 21 -3.44 -18.00 5.34
C GLU A 21 -2.89 -17.57 6.70
N LEU A 22 -2.87 -16.27 6.97
CA LEU A 22 -2.43 -15.70 8.24
C LEU A 22 -3.55 -15.63 9.29
N GLY A 23 -4.72 -16.19 8.99
CA GLY A 23 -5.83 -16.33 9.93
C GLY A 23 -6.82 -15.17 9.94
N ALA A 24 -6.73 -14.22 9.01
CA ALA A 24 -7.63 -13.10 8.96
C ALA A 24 -8.98 -13.47 8.32
N GLU A 25 -10.07 -12.94 8.88
CA GLU A 25 -11.38 -12.91 8.23
C GLU A 25 -11.40 -11.72 7.28
N VAL A 26 -11.72 -11.95 6.00
CA VAL A 26 -11.58 -10.95 4.94
C VAL A 26 -12.92 -10.70 4.25
N GLU A 27 -13.27 -9.42 4.08
CA GLU A 27 -14.39 -8.97 3.27
C GLU A 27 -13.85 -8.15 2.10
N VAL A 28 -14.20 -8.54 0.87
CA VAL A 28 -13.72 -7.88 -0.37
C VAL A 28 -14.88 -7.19 -1.06
N ARG A 29 -14.73 -5.92 -1.43
CA ARG A 29 -15.68 -5.17 -2.24
C ARG A 29 -14.94 -4.37 -3.30
N ARG A 30 -15.51 -4.27 -4.49
CA ARG A 30 -14.97 -3.45 -5.57
C ARG A 30 -15.16 -1.97 -5.28
N ASN A 31 -14.27 -1.14 -5.78
CA ASN A 31 -14.16 0.27 -5.42
C ASN A 31 -15.38 1.13 -5.81
N ASP A 32 -16.18 0.69 -6.75
CA ASP A 32 -17.39 1.38 -7.22
C ASP A 32 -18.69 0.72 -6.73
N GLN A 33 -18.58 -0.34 -5.93
CA GLN A 33 -19.73 -1.11 -5.43
C GLN A 33 -19.91 -0.97 -3.91
N VAL A 34 -19.21 -0.04 -3.30
CA VAL A 34 -19.23 0.20 -1.86
C VAL A 34 -18.99 1.68 -1.60
N THR A 35 -19.62 2.19 -0.55
CA THR A 35 -19.37 3.55 -0.07
C THR A 35 -18.50 3.53 1.19
N VAL A 36 -17.93 4.67 1.55
CA VAL A 36 -17.20 4.81 2.83
C VAL A 36 -18.12 4.46 4.00
N ALA A 37 -19.38 4.90 3.95
CA ALA A 37 -20.37 4.58 5.00
C ALA A 37 -20.61 3.07 5.12
N ASP A 38 -20.67 2.37 3.99
CA ASP A 38 -20.82 0.91 4.00
C ASP A 38 -19.65 0.22 4.70
N VAL A 39 -18.43 0.68 4.42
CA VAL A 39 -17.22 0.14 5.06
C VAL A 39 -17.23 0.43 6.56
N GLU A 40 -17.61 1.63 6.95
CA GLU A 40 -17.70 1.99 8.38
C GLU A 40 -18.73 1.10 9.11
N ALA A 41 -19.84 0.80 8.46
CA ALA A 41 -20.88 -0.08 9.03
C ALA A 41 -20.37 -1.51 9.24
N MET A 42 -19.38 -1.96 8.47
CA MET A 42 -18.75 -3.27 8.65
C MET A 42 -17.86 -3.34 9.88
N GLN A 43 -17.47 -2.20 10.45
CA GLN A 43 -16.55 -2.08 11.59
C GLN A 43 -15.26 -2.88 11.40
N PRO A 44 -14.51 -2.62 10.31
CA PRO A 44 -13.28 -3.36 10.06
C PRO A 44 -12.22 -3.04 11.11
N GLU A 45 -11.40 -4.02 11.44
CA GLU A 45 -10.24 -3.83 12.31
C GLU A 45 -9.05 -3.29 11.54
N ARG A 46 -8.99 -3.57 10.22
CA ARG A 46 -7.93 -3.14 9.31
C ARG A 46 -8.49 -2.97 7.91
N ILE A 47 -7.81 -2.15 7.12
CA ILE A 47 -8.18 -1.89 5.72
C ILE A 47 -6.96 -2.13 4.83
N VAL A 48 -7.16 -2.83 3.72
CA VAL A 48 -6.19 -3.00 2.65
C VAL A 48 -6.76 -2.42 1.37
N ILE A 49 -6.00 -1.56 0.70
CA ILE A 49 -6.38 -0.98 -0.59
C ILE A 49 -5.50 -1.63 -1.65
N SER A 50 -6.12 -2.37 -2.58
CA SER A 50 -5.42 -3.22 -3.54
C SER A 50 -4.71 -2.44 -4.64
N PRO A 51 -3.80 -3.10 -5.39
CA PRO A 51 -3.37 -2.59 -6.68
C PRO A 51 -4.55 -2.34 -7.61
N GLY A 52 -4.30 -1.65 -8.69
CA GLY A 52 -5.29 -1.41 -9.74
C GLY A 52 -4.74 -0.59 -10.88
N PRO A 53 -5.51 -0.45 -11.97
CA PRO A 53 -5.10 0.34 -13.12
C PRO A 53 -5.33 1.83 -12.91
N CYS A 54 -4.77 2.64 -13.81
CA CYS A 54 -4.98 4.08 -13.91
C CYS A 54 -4.43 4.85 -12.69
N THR A 55 -5.12 5.90 -12.28
CA THR A 55 -4.69 6.78 -11.19
C THR A 55 -5.52 6.54 -9.94
N PRO A 56 -5.02 6.93 -8.75
CA PRO A 56 -5.82 6.80 -7.54
C PRO A 56 -7.11 7.63 -7.57
N GLN A 57 -7.14 8.72 -8.33
CA GLN A 57 -8.35 9.52 -8.52
C GLN A 57 -9.44 8.75 -9.29
N ASP A 58 -9.04 7.78 -10.13
CA ASP A 58 -9.95 6.94 -10.91
C ASP A 58 -10.36 5.67 -10.16
N ALA A 59 -9.92 5.50 -8.92
CA ALA A 59 -10.07 4.27 -8.14
C ALA A 59 -11.22 4.34 -7.12
N GLY A 60 -12.37 4.84 -7.54
CA GLY A 60 -13.57 4.88 -6.70
C GLY A 60 -13.32 5.58 -5.37
N ILE A 61 -13.62 4.92 -4.27
CA ILE A 61 -13.51 5.49 -2.93
C ILE A 61 -12.11 5.40 -2.30
N SER A 62 -11.07 4.98 -3.04
CA SER A 62 -9.74 4.69 -2.48
C SER A 62 -9.17 5.85 -1.65
N ILE A 63 -9.16 7.06 -2.20
CA ILE A 63 -8.61 8.24 -1.52
C ILE A 63 -9.48 8.62 -0.30
N ASP A 64 -10.80 8.64 -0.47
CA ASP A 64 -11.73 9.00 0.60
C ASP A 64 -11.68 7.98 1.73
N LEU A 65 -11.46 6.71 1.40
CA LEU A 65 -11.33 5.65 2.40
C LEU A 65 -10.13 5.90 3.31
N VAL A 66 -8.98 6.26 2.73
CA VAL A 66 -7.79 6.63 3.52
C VAL A 66 -8.08 7.82 4.43
N ARG A 67 -8.67 8.88 3.87
CA ARG A 67 -8.99 10.10 4.64
C ARG A 67 -9.94 9.84 5.80
N HIS A 68 -10.92 8.97 5.59
CA HIS A 68 -11.91 8.65 6.62
C HIS A 68 -11.34 7.80 7.74
N PHE A 69 -10.50 6.81 7.40
CA PHE A 69 -10.04 5.80 8.37
C PHE A 69 -8.68 6.10 9.00
N VAL A 70 -7.95 7.12 8.52
CA VAL A 70 -6.69 7.52 9.18
C VAL A 70 -6.96 7.85 10.65
N GLY A 71 -6.19 7.23 11.55
CA GLY A 71 -6.37 7.39 12.99
C GLY A 71 -7.46 6.51 13.60
N LYS A 72 -8.23 5.78 12.80
CA LYS A 72 -9.28 4.87 13.30
C LYS A 72 -8.85 3.42 13.27
N VAL A 73 -8.32 2.95 12.16
CA VAL A 73 -7.83 1.57 11.99
C VAL A 73 -6.54 1.57 11.17
N PRO A 74 -5.69 0.52 11.29
CA PRO A 74 -4.54 0.38 10.41
C PRO A 74 -4.95 0.25 8.94
N VAL A 75 -4.20 0.92 8.06
CA VAL A 75 -4.43 0.93 6.61
C VAL A 75 -3.15 0.53 5.90
N LEU A 76 -3.25 -0.42 4.96
CA LEU A 76 -2.17 -0.79 4.06
C LEU A 76 -2.62 -0.52 2.62
N GLY A 77 -1.88 0.31 1.90
CA GLY A 77 -2.09 0.54 0.47
C GLY A 77 -1.01 -0.14 -0.36
N VAL A 78 -1.42 -0.87 -1.39
CA VAL A 78 -0.50 -1.60 -2.28
C VAL A 78 -0.59 -1.02 -3.68
N CYS A 79 0.53 -0.59 -4.25
CA CYS A 79 0.66 -0.02 -5.58
C CYS A 79 -0.28 1.18 -5.78
N LEU A 80 -1.43 1.00 -6.43
CA LEU A 80 -2.45 2.05 -6.55
C LEU A 80 -2.92 2.53 -5.16
N GLY A 81 -3.08 1.62 -4.20
CA GLY A 81 -3.45 1.95 -2.81
C GLY A 81 -2.40 2.81 -2.11
N HIS A 82 -1.12 2.56 -2.38
CA HIS A 82 -0.01 3.39 -1.91
C HIS A 82 -0.10 4.81 -2.50
N GLN A 83 -0.39 4.90 -3.79
CA GLN A 83 -0.58 6.19 -4.46
C GLN A 83 -1.81 6.94 -3.90
N ALA A 84 -2.86 6.22 -3.56
CA ALA A 84 -4.04 6.79 -2.90
C ALA A 84 -3.69 7.40 -1.54
N ILE A 85 -2.79 6.76 -0.78
CA ILE A 85 -2.29 7.32 0.47
C ILE A 85 -1.53 8.62 0.20
N GLY A 86 -0.61 8.63 -0.76
CA GLY A 86 0.11 9.85 -1.13
C GLY A 86 -0.83 10.98 -1.51
N ALA A 87 -1.82 10.71 -2.34
CA ALA A 87 -2.80 11.68 -2.82
C ALA A 87 -3.73 12.16 -1.68
N ALA A 88 -4.10 11.27 -0.77
CA ALA A 88 -5.02 11.60 0.34
C ALA A 88 -4.49 12.72 1.23
N PHE A 89 -3.18 12.83 1.37
CA PHE A 89 -2.52 13.84 2.19
C PHE A 89 -1.92 14.99 1.38
N GLY A 90 -2.17 15.03 0.07
CA GLY A 90 -1.80 16.16 -0.79
C GLY A 90 -0.52 15.97 -1.61
N GLY A 91 0.07 14.79 -1.61
CA GLY A 91 1.21 14.48 -2.47
C GLY A 91 0.81 14.37 -3.94
N ASN A 92 1.74 14.65 -4.84
CA ASN A 92 1.51 14.51 -6.28
C ASN A 92 1.87 13.10 -6.75
N ILE A 93 1.04 12.58 -7.64
CA ILE A 93 1.29 11.31 -8.32
C ILE A 93 1.76 11.64 -9.72
N VAL A 94 2.96 11.20 -10.06
CA VAL A 94 3.63 11.56 -11.32
C VAL A 94 4.05 10.32 -12.09
N ARG A 95 4.32 10.47 -13.39
CA ARG A 95 4.80 9.37 -14.21
C ARG A 95 6.23 9.02 -13.82
N ALA A 96 6.51 7.72 -13.65
CA ALA A 96 7.86 7.20 -13.41
C ALA A 96 8.73 7.42 -14.64
N ALA A 97 10.05 7.62 -14.43
CA ALA A 97 11.00 7.74 -15.52
C ALA A 97 11.07 6.48 -16.38
N ASN A 98 10.87 5.31 -15.75
CA ASN A 98 10.89 4.01 -16.43
C ASN A 98 9.62 3.24 -16.10
N LEU A 99 9.00 2.66 -17.15
CA LEU A 99 7.85 1.78 -16.98
C LEU A 99 8.31 0.47 -16.33
N MET A 100 7.63 0.07 -15.25
CA MET A 100 7.90 -1.19 -14.54
C MET A 100 6.74 -2.15 -14.74
N HIS A 101 7.05 -3.33 -15.31
CA HIS A 101 6.05 -4.37 -15.53
C HIS A 101 6.66 -5.74 -15.22
N GLY A 102 6.39 -6.24 -14.02
CA GLY A 102 6.86 -7.55 -13.57
C GLY A 102 8.37 -7.62 -13.31
N LYS A 103 9.05 -6.48 -13.20
CA LYS A 103 10.48 -6.44 -12.91
C LYS A 103 10.72 -6.39 -11.41
N THR A 104 11.82 -6.99 -10.98
CA THR A 104 12.25 -6.90 -9.58
C THR A 104 13.23 -5.76 -9.38
N SER A 105 13.23 -5.21 -8.18
CA SER A 105 14.16 -4.18 -7.75
C SER A 105 14.62 -4.46 -6.32
N ALA A 106 15.82 -3.96 -6.00
CA ALA A 106 16.31 -3.98 -4.63
C ALA A 106 15.70 -2.79 -3.87
N VAL A 107 14.96 -3.07 -2.83
CA VAL A 107 14.27 -2.07 -2.01
C VAL A 107 14.97 -1.97 -0.65
N VAL A 108 15.45 -0.77 -0.33
CA VAL A 108 16.00 -0.44 0.98
C VAL A 108 14.86 0.12 1.84
N HIS A 109 14.78 -0.31 3.08
CA HIS A 109 13.74 0.14 4.00
C HIS A 109 14.32 0.48 5.38
N ASP A 110 13.48 1.05 6.25
CA ASP A 110 13.90 1.55 7.57
C ASP A 110 13.82 0.52 8.70
N ASN A 111 13.44 -0.73 8.39
CA ASN A 111 13.31 -1.83 9.36
C ASN A 111 12.31 -1.54 10.50
N LYS A 112 11.29 -0.73 10.21
CA LYS A 112 10.25 -0.38 11.19
C LYS A 112 8.88 -0.84 10.71
N SER A 113 7.97 -1.06 11.67
CA SER A 113 6.55 -1.37 11.39
C SER A 113 6.42 -2.57 10.44
N ILE A 114 5.80 -2.40 9.26
CA ILE A 114 5.63 -3.50 8.30
C ILE A 114 6.96 -4.07 7.78
N PHE A 115 8.04 -3.30 7.86
CA PHE A 115 9.37 -3.72 7.38
C PHE A 115 10.22 -4.38 8.46
N GLN A 116 9.75 -4.46 9.70
CA GLN A 116 10.54 -4.99 10.80
C GLN A 116 10.94 -6.44 10.56
N GLY A 117 12.23 -6.70 10.60
CA GLY A 117 12.78 -8.05 10.44
C GLY A 117 12.89 -8.54 9.00
N LEU A 118 12.56 -7.69 8.00
CA LEU A 118 12.70 -8.05 6.60
C LEU A 118 14.14 -7.82 6.12
N PRO A 119 14.59 -8.56 5.08
CA PRO A 119 15.94 -8.35 4.53
C PRO A 119 16.13 -6.94 3.99
N ILE A 120 17.36 -6.41 4.10
CA ILE A 120 17.75 -5.09 3.58
C ILE A 120 19.01 -5.27 2.73
N PRO A 121 18.93 -5.05 1.39
CA PRO A 121 17.72 -4.77 0.64
C PRO A 121 16.84 -6.01 0.51
N MET A 122 15.54 -5.80 0.30
CA MET A 122 14.64 -6.87 -0.10
C MET A 122 14.39 -6.82 -1.61
N THR A 123 14.18 -7.97 -2.22
CA THR A 123 13.78 -8.05 -3.62
C THR A 123 12.27 -7.90 -3.73
N ALA A 124 11.80 -6.96 -4.53
CA ALA A 124 10.38 -6.70 -4.67
C ALA A 124 9.98 -6.54 -6.14
N THR A 125 8.79 -7.04 -6.47
CA THR A 125 8.23 -6.97 -7.82
C THR A 125 7.48 -5.67 -8.01
N ARG A 126 7.74 -5.02 -9.16
CA ARG A 126 7.16 -3.72 -9.52
C ARG A 126 6.30 -3.85 -10.77
N TYR A 127 5.05 -3.31 -10.69
CA TYR A 127 4.12 -3.20 -11.82
C TYR A 127 3.51 -1.81 -11.78
N HIS A 128 4.27 -0.76 -12.15
CA HIS A 128 3.74 0.59 -12.07
C HIS A 128 4.33 1.52 -13.13
N SER A 129 3.53 2.46 -13.60
CA SER A 129 3.95 3.58 -14.44
C SER A 129 3.90 4.91 -13.68
N LEU A 130 3.25 4.94 -12.52
CA LEU A 130 3.11 6.12 -11.67
C LEU A 130 3.82 5.91 -10.34
N ILE A 131 4.26 7.01 -9.75
CA ILE A 131 4.91 7.04 -8.44
C ILE A 131 4.43 8.24 -7.63
N VAL A 132 4.62 8.17 -6.32
CA VAL A 132 4.46 9.34 -5.44
C VAL A 132 5.73 10.18 -5.58
N GLU A 133 5.55 11.48 -5.89
CA GLU A 133 6.66 12.40 -6.06
C GLU A 133 7.24 12.79 -4.69
N GLU A 134 8.54 12.57 -4.51
CA GLU A 134 9.18 12.83 -3.22
C GLU A 134 9.20 14.32 -2.84
N LYS A 135 9.45 15.21 -3.81
CA LYS A 135 9.57 16.65 -3.52
C LYS A 135 8.25 17.30 -3.08
N SER A 136 7.11 16.70 -3.43
CA SER A 136 5.78 17.18 -3.01
C SER A 136 5.22 16.43 -1.81
N LEU A 137 6.02 15.55 -1.20
CA LEU A 137 5.56 14.73 -0.09
C LEU A 137 5.12 15.61 1.07
N PRO A 138 3.86 15.46 1.55
CA PRO A 138 3.36 16.29 2.65
C PRO A 138 4.05 15.93 3.97
N PRO A 139 4.05 16.87 4.95
CA PRO A 139 4.75 16.65 6.22
C PRO A 139 4.16 15.52 7.07
N GLU A 140 2.91 15.13 6.84
CA GLU A 140 2.27 14.01 7.55
C GLU A 140 2.87 12.65 7.18
N LEU A 141 3.54 12.56 6.02
CA LEU A 141 4.09 11.30 5.52
C LEU A 141 5.61 11.31 5.56
N GLU A 142 6.19 10.13 5.71
CA GLU A 142 7.63 9.90 5.59
C GLU A 142 7.90 8.76 4.62
N VAL A 143 9.07 8.79 3.99
CA VAL A 143 9.55 7.71 3.14
C VAL A 143 10.05 6.58 4.03
N SER A 144 9.43 5.41 3.93
CA SER A 144 9.81 4.22 4.71
C SER A 144 10.69 3.25 3.91
N ALA A 145 10.60 3.31 2.57
CA ALA A 145 11.38 2.45 1.68
C ALA A 145 11.60 3.13 0.33
N TRP A 146 12.71 2.77 -0.33
CA TRP A 146 13.07 3.34 -1.63
C TRP A 146 13.93 2.37 -2.43
N THR A 147 14.01 2.60 -3.74
CA THR A 147 14.98 1.96 -4.62
C THR A 147 15.77 3.03 -5.35
N THR A 148 17.02 2.74 -5.71
CA THR A 148 17.84 3.63 -6.51
C THR A 148 17.73 3.22 -7.98
N GLU A 149 17.31 4.15 -8.81
CA GLU A 149 17.19 3.94 -10.26
C GLU A 149 18.56 4.05 -10.96
N LYS A 150 18.61 3.68 -12.25
CA LYS A 150 19.86 3.67 -13.03
C LYS A 150 20.53 5.04 -13.12
N ASP A 151 19.73 6.13 -13.06
CA ASP A 151 20.24 7.49 -13.11
C ASP A 151 20.75 8.01 -11.74
N GLY A 152 20.75 7.16 -10.72
CA GLY A 152 21.17 7.49 -9.37
C GLY A 152 20.10 8.14 -8.52
N LYS A 153 18.95 8.48 -9.07
CA LYS A 153 17.81 9.03 -8.32
C LYS A 153 17.06 7.92 -7.62
N ARG A 154 16.47 8.25 -6.47
CA ARG A 154 15.65 7.29 -5.75
C ARG A 154 14.17 7.42 -6.09
N THR A 155 13.47 6.30 -6.06
CA THR A 155 12.02 6.21 -6.20
C THR A 155 11.43 5.71 -4.90
N ILE A 156 10.39 6.36 -4.41
CA ILE A 156 9.69 5.95 -3.19
C ILE A 156 9.06 4.56 -3.43
N MET A 157 9.38 3.63 -2.55
CA MET A 157 8.81 2.28 -2.54
C MET A 157 7.95 2.02 -1.31
N GLY A 158 8.01 2.88 -0.31
CA GLY A 158 7.18 2.80 0.89
C GLY A 158 6.93 4.18 1.47
N LEU A 159 5.72 4.35 1.99
CA LEU A 159 5.27 5.54 2.71
C LEU A 159 4.71 5.14 4.06
N ARG A 160 4.84 6.03 5.03
CA ARG A 160 4.24 5.84 6.36
C ARG A 160 3.72 7.17 6.88
N HIS A 161 2.54 7.15 7.48
CA HIS A 161 2.07 8.30 8.26
C HIS A 161 2.89 8.39 9.54
N ARG A 162 3.30 9.62 9.91
CA ARG A 162 4.19 9.81 11.07
C ARG A 162 3.52 9.54 12.40
N GLN A 163 2.18 9.66 12.48
CA GLN A 163 1.43 9.57 13.74
C GLN A 163 0.45 8.40 13.78
N HIS A 164 -0.01 7.89 12.64
CA HIS A 164 -1.06 6.89 12.56
C HIS A 164 -0.58 5.65 11.80
N PRO A 165 -1.14 4.46 12.08
CA PRO A 165 -0.73 3.22 11.41
C PRO A 165 -1.27 3.14 9.97
N VAL A 166 -0.75 3.98 9.11
CA VAL A 166 -1.03 4.00 7.67
C VAL A 166 0.28 3.74 6.95
N GLU A 167 0.32 2.65 6.18
CA GLU A 167 1.51 2.18 5.45
C GLU A 167 1.17 2.00 3.98
N GLY A 168 2.06 2.43 3.11
CA GLY A 168 1.93 2.20 1.68
C GLY A 168 3.18 1.56 1.10
N VAL A 169 3.01 0.61 0.17
CA VAL A 169 4.11 0.01 -0.59
C VAL A 169 3.81 0.12 -2.08
N GLN A 170 4.79 0.60 -2.86
CA GLN A 170 4.65 0.73 -4.31
C GLN A 170 4.78 -0.62 -5.02
N PHE A 171 5.49 -1.56 -4.42
CA PHE A 171 5.69 -2.90 -4.95
C PHE A 171 4.55 -3.85 -4.55
N HIS A 172 4.58 -5.06 -5.09
CA HIS A 172 3.57 -6.09 -4.87
C HIS A 172 4.07 -7.15 -3.87
N PRO A 173 3.69 -7.07 -2.58
CA PRO A 173 4.12 -8.09 -1.60
C PRO A 173 3.50 -9.46 -1.87
N GLU A 174 2.38 -9.52 -2.57
CA GLU A 174 1.68 -10.77 -2.92
C GLU A 174 2.34 -11.54 -4.06
N SER A 175 3.27 -10.92 -4.79
CA SER A 175 3.98 -11.59 -5.88
C SER A 175 4.96 -12.63 -5.33
N VAL A 176 5.02 -13.80 -5.97
CA VAL A 176 5.95 -14.87 -5.60
C VAL A 176 7.42 -14.45 -5.76
N LEU A 177 7.67 -13.43 -6.59
CA LEU A 177 9.02 -12.90 -6.82
C LEU A 177 9.41 -11.83 -5.79
N THR A 178 8.48 -11.40 -4.94
CA THR A 178 8.78 -10.48 -3.85
C THR A 178 9.28 -11.27 -2.64
N ASP A 179 10.47 -10.93 -2.20
CA ASP A 179 11.10 -11.52 -1.05
C ASP A 179 10.38 -11.08 0.23
N ALA A 180 10.09 -12.03 1.12
CA ALA A 180 9.45 -11.79 2.42
C ALA A 180 8.11 -11.01 2.36
N GLY A 181 7.39 -11.07 1.23
CA GLY A 181 6.11 -10.36 1.09
C GLY A 181 5.05 -10.81 2.08
N LYS A 182 4.95 -12.10 2.34
CA LYS A 182 4.00 -12.63 3.34
C LYS A 182 4.31 -12.14 4.75
N LYS A 183 5.61 -12.04 5.10
CA LYS A 183 6.04 -11.50 6.40
C LYS A 183 5.65 -10.04 6.55
N LEU A 184 5.73 -9.26 5.48
CA LEU A 184 5.27 -7.86 5.47
C LEU A 184 3.77 -7.79 5.81
N VAL A 185 2.96 -8.63 5.19
CA VAL A 185 1.51 -8.69 5.45
C VAL A 185 1.25 -9.15 6.89
N GLU A 186 2.01 -10.12 7.38
CA GLU A 186 1.93 -10.55 8.78
C GLU A 186 2.23 -9.41 9.74
N ASN A 187 3.27 -8.62 9.47
CA ASN A 187 3.61 -7.44 10.27
C ASN A 187 2.46 -6.42 10.27
N PHE A 188 1.81 -6.22 9.12
CA PHE A 188 0.65 -5.35 9.04
C PHE A 188 -0.49 -5.85 9.95
N LEU A 189 -0.77 -7.15 9.94
CA LEU A 189 -1.81 -7.74 10.80
C LEU A 189 -1.51 -7.62 12.29
N ALA A 190 -0.26 -7.38 12.66
CA ALA A 190 0.14 -7.16 14.06
C ALA A 190 0.01 -5.69 14.49
N MET A 191 -0.23 -4.76 13.56
CA MET A 191 -0.39 -3.34 13.88
C MET A 191 -1.69 -3.10 14.63
N VAL A 192 -1.68 -2.09 15.51
CA VAL A 192 -2.83 -1.71 16.33
C VAL A 192 -3.26 -0.27 16.00
N SER A 193 -4.52 0.05 16.30
CA SER A 193 -5.05 1.39 16.14
C SER A 193 -4.26 2.41 16.97
N SER A 194 -4.16 3.63 16.47
CA SER A 194 -3.39 4.71 17.13
C SER A 194 -4.14 5.40 18.26
N GLY A 195 -5.37 4.97 18.56
CA GLY A 195 -6.08 5.67 19.58
C GLY A 195 -7.22 5.15 20.17
#